data_981997c1a396cd9f5957d893555cf002
#
_entry.id   981997c1a396cd9f5957d893555cf002
#
_cell.length_a   1.000
_cell.length_b   1.000
_cell.length_c   1.000
_cell.angle_alpha   90.00
_cell.angle_beta   90.00
_cell.angle_gamma   90.00
#
_symmetry.space_group_name_H-M   'P 1'
#
loop_
_entity.id
_entity.type
_entity.pdbx_description
1 polymer ?
#
loop_
_entity_poly.entity_id
_entity_poly.type
_entity_poly.pdbx_seq_one_letter_code
_entity_poly.pdbx_strand_id
1 'polypeptide(L)'
;MGAFNLRYVYFYFPARSLFLAITVINTIIANELDNHSHFDSIKHSKGYILEAEMTNSRVESSSGRAARKMRFALMGPAFIAAIGYIDPGNFATNIQAGASFGYKLLWVVVWANLMAMLIQVLSAKLGIATGKNLAEQIRDHYPRPLVWFYWVQAEIIAMATDLAEFIGAAIGFKLILGISLLQGAVLTGIATFLILMLQRRGQKPLELVIGGLLLFVAAAYIVELVFSQPDFVQLTKGMAIPSLPTSEAVFLAAGVLGATIMPHVIYLHSSLTQHLHQGSPKEQYSATKWDVALAMTIAGFVNLAMMATAAAAFHFNGHTGIADLDQAYLTLEPLLSHAAATIFGLSLVAAGLSSTVVGTLAGQVVMQGFVRFHIPLWVRRSITMMPSFIVILMGLDPTRILVMSQVLLSFGIALALVPLLIFTSDKSLMGELVNSTMVKRIGWAIVVVVVALNLWLLIGTALGL
;
A
#
# COMPACT_ATOMS: atom_id res chain seq x y z
N MET A 1 2.65 27.17 38.34
CA MET A 1 3.30 27.32 37.07
C MET A 1 4.50 26.38 37.04
N GLY A 2 4.31 25.16 36.67
CA GLY A 2 5.33 24.10 36.61
C GLY A 2 5.40 23.59 35.20
N ALA A 3 6.49 23.90 34.51
CA ALA A 3 6.79 23.39 33.18
C ALA A 3 7.00 21.87 33.26
N PHE A 4 6.12 21.09 32.66
CA PHE A 4 6.31 19.67 32.46
C PHE A 4 7.32 19.49 31.33
N ASN A 5 8.54 19.15 31.75
CA ASN A 5 9.65 18.86 30.86
C ASN A 5 9.45 17.43 30.33
N LEU A 6 8.82 17.30 29.14
CA LEU A 6 8.77 16.02 28.41
C LEU A 6 10.12 15.73 27.78
N ARG A 7 11.09 15.30 28.63
CA ARG A 7 12.35 14.71 28.17
C ARG A 7 12.11 13.26 27.75
N TYR A 8 12.19 13.02 26.44
CA TYR A 8 12.54 11.75 25.78
C TYR A 8 11.86 10.47 26.31
N VAL A 9 10.72 10.13 25.74
CA VAL A 9 10.21 8.75 25.83
C VAL A 9 10.93 7.92 24.76
N TYR A 10 12.07 7.35 25.14
CA TYR A 10 12.74 6.34 24.33
C TYR A 10 12.04 4.99 24.53
N PHE A 11 11.22 4.58 23.57
CA PHE A 11 10.82 3.19 23.49
C PHE A 11 12.00 2.37 22.96
N TYR A 12 12.75 1.76 23.87
CA TYR A 12 13.84 0.84 23.55
C TYR A 12 13.21 -0.51 23.15
N PHE A 13 13.06 -0.76 21.85
CA PHE A 13 12.86 -2.11 21.34
C PHE A 13 14.23 -2.64 20.88
N PRO A 14 14.73 -3.76 21.42
CA PRO A 14 16.02 -4.30 21.00
C PRO A 14 15.94 -4.80 19.54
N ALA A 15 17.03 -4.66 18.80
CA ALA A 15 17.16 -5.08 17.39
C ALA A 15 16.78 -6.57 17.14
N ARG A 16 16.82 -7.40 18.19
CA ARG A 16 16.25 -8.76 18.21
C ARG A 16 14.75 -8.79 17.92
N SER A 17 14.01 -7.73 18.22
CA SER A 17 12.57 -7.69 18.02
C SER A 17 12.17 -7.50 16.56
N LEU A 18 12.97 -6.78 15.77
CA LEU A 18 12.72 -6.62 14.34
C LEU A 18 13.00 -7.94 13.58
N PHE A 19 14.13 -8.59 13.92
CA PHE A 19 14.46 -9.90 13.36
C PHE A 19 13.44 -10.96 13.79
N LEU A 20 12.99 -10.90 15.06
CA LEU A 20 11.91 -11.76 15.56
C LEU A 20 10.57 -11.45 14.84
N ALA A 21 10.23 -10.19 14.60
CA ALA A 21 8.99 -9.83 13.90
C ALA A 21 9.02 -10.28 12.44
N ILE A 22 10.13 -10.08 11.73
CA ILE A 22 10.32 -10.58 10.36
C ILE A 22 10.32 -12.11 10.35
N THR A 23 11.02 -12.74 11.29
CA THR A 23 11.04 -14.20 11.44
C THR A 23 9.67 -14.73 11.88
N VAL A 24 8.97 -14.06 12.78
CA VAL A 24 7.61 -14.42 13.22
C VAL A 24 6.60 -14.26 12.09
N ILE A 25 6.64 -13.19 11.31
CA ILE A 25 5.74 -13.00 10.17
C ILE A 25 6.09 -14.01 9.06
N ASN A 26 7.36 -14.23 8.75
CA ASN A 26 7.79 -15.27 7.82
C ASN A 26 7.47 -16.68 8.36
N THR A 27 7.60 -16.93 9.67
CA THR A 27 7.23 -18.20 10.31
C THR A 27 5.72 -18.39 10.35
N ILE A 28 4.93 -17.31 10.52
CA ILE A 28 3.46 -17.37 10.42
C ILE A 28 3.06 -17.71 8.97
N ILE A 29 3.70 -17.06 8.00
CA ILE A 29 3.50 -17.35 6.58
C ILE A 29 3.98 -18.76 6.24
N ALA A 30 5.10 -19.22 6.80
CA ALA A 30 5.66 -20.55 6.58
C ALA A 30 4.92 -21.67 7.36
N ASN A 31 4.59 -21.49 8.64
CA ASN A 31 3.86 -22.51 9.44
C ASN A 31 2.41 -22.71 8.99
N GLU A 32 1.77 -21.71 8.38
CA GLU A 32 0.52 -21.97 7.66
C GLU A 32 0.76 -22.73 6.33
N LEU A 33 2.00 -22.80 5.85
CA LEU A 33 2.39 -23.60 4.68
C LEU A 33 2.67 -25.07 5.03
N ASP A 34 3.24 -25.34 6.23
CA ASP A 34 3.69 -26.68 6.63
C ASP A 34 2.61 -27.53 7.34
N ASN A 35 1.54 -26.92 7.85
CA ASN A 35 0.49 -27.66 8.56
C ASN A 35 -0.40 -28.57 7.65
N HIS A 36 -0.03 -28.76 6.40
CA HIS A 36 -0.78 -29.59 5.45
C HIS A 36 0.00 -30.74 4.79
N SER A 37 1.20 -31.10 5.31
CA SER A 37 1.99 -32.22 4.74
C SER A 37 1.99 -33.50 5.58
N HIS A 38 1.10 -33.67 6.56
CA HIS A 38 0.98 -34.92 7.30
C HIS A 38 -0.37 -35.60 7.02
N PHE A 39 -0.41 -36.36 5.94
CA PHE A 39 -1.19 -37.60 5.83
C PHE A 39 -0.62 -38.38 4.66
N ASP A 40 0.15 -39.42 4.95
CA ASP A 40 0.06 -40.69 4.28
C ASP A 40 1.00 -41.72 4.87
N SER A 41 0.42 -42.69 5.49
CA SER A 41 1.02 -43.97 5.75
C SER A 41 -0.01 -45.04 5.47
N ILE A 42 0.11 -45.76 4.39
CA ILE A 42 -0.30 -47.18 4.32
C ILE A 42 0.55 -47.86 3.21
N LYS A 43 1.26 -48.90 3.62
CA LYS A 43 1.98 -49.86 2.78
C LYS A 43 1.04 -50.81 2.06
N HIS A 44 1.26 -51.15 0.79
CA HIS A 44 1.47 -52.53 0.34
C HIS A 44 1.66 -52.62 -1.19
N SER A 45 2.54 -53.54 -1.54
CA SER A 45 2.72 -54.32 -2.77
C SER A 45 3.80 -53.85 -3.77
N LYS A 46 4.95 -54.53 -3.64
CA LYS A 46 6.05 -54.57 -4.63
C LYS A 46 5.61 -55.46 -5.81
N GLY A 47 5.32 -54.87 -6.94
CA GLY A 47 5.06 -55.65 -8.16
C GLY A 47 4.75 -54.81 -9.41
N TYR A 48 4.34 -53.54 -9.26
CA TYR A 48 4.01 -52.65 -10.40
C TYR A 48 4.85 -51.36 -10.40
N ILE A 49 6.08 -51.42 -9.86
CA ILE A 49 6.84 -50.25 -9.46
C ILE A 49 7.50 -49.50 -10.63
N LEU A 50 7.90 -50.16 -11.69
CA LEU A 50 8.66 -49.54 -12.78
C LEU A 50 7.82 -48.80 -13.83
N GLU A 51 6.60 -49.26 -14.13
CA GLU A 51 5.68 -48.51 -15.01
C GLU A 51 4.94 -47.39 -14.25
N ALA A 52 4.66 -47.58 -12.95
CA ALA A 52 4.06 -46.56 -12.08
C ALA A 52 5.03 -45.41 -11.79
N GLU A 53 6.35 -45.68 -11.62
CA GLU A 53 7.35 -44.61 -11.40
C GLU A 53 7.55 -43.70 -12.62
N MET A 54 7.51 -44.24 -13.84
CA MET A 54 7.60 -43.40 -15.03
C MET A 54 6.31 -42.64 -15.33
N THR A 55 5.18 -43.18 -14.94
CA THR A 55 3.87 -42.47 -15.06
C THR A 55 3.71 -41.45 -13.94
N ASN A 56 4.12 -41.76 -12.70
CA ASN A 56 4.12 -40.83 -11.58
C ASN A 56 5.09 -39.64 -11.79
N SER A 57 6.30 -39.89 -12.29
CA SER A 57 7.24 -38.78 -12.55
C SER A 57 6.76 -37.84 -13.67
N ARG A 58 6.01 -38.34 -14.66
CA ARG A 58 5.34 -37.49 -15.66
C ARG A 58 4.10 -36.79 -15.12
N VAL A 59 3.33 -37.42 -14.25
CA VAL A 59 2.16 -36.82 -13.60
C VAL A 59 2.60 -35.81 -12.57
N GLU A 60 3.64 -36.06 -11.75
CA GLU A 60 4.20 -35.09 -10.80
C GLU A 60 4.86 -33.91 -11.52
N SER A 61 5.59 -34.14 -12.64
CA SER A 61 6.16 -33.04 -13.42
C SER A 61 5.09 -32.22 -14.15
N SER A 62 3.99 -32.83 -14.58
CA SER A 62 2.88 -32.13 -15.20
C SER A 62 2.02 -31.42 -14.17
N SER A 63 1.77 -32.01 -13.00
CA SER A 63 1.06 -31.38 -11.90
C SER A 63 1.87 -30.21 -11.31
N GLY A 64 3.18 -30.36 -11.16
CA GLY A 64 4.07 -29.28 -10.71
C GLY A 64 4.15 -28.11 -11.71
N ARG A 65 4.18 -28.40 -13.02
CA ARG A 65 4.11 -27.37 -14.07
C ARG A 65 2.73 -26.70 -14.14
N ALA A 66 1.65 -27.46 -14.01
CA ALA A 66 0.29 -26.96 -13.98
C ALA A 66 0.06 -26.09 -12.73
N ALA A 67 0.49 -26.54 -11.55
CA ALA A 67 0.42 -25.79 -10.31
C ALA A 67 1.27 -24.51 -10.37
N ARG A 68 2.48 -24.57 -10.95
CA ARG A 68 3.32 -23.41 -11.17
C ARG A 68 2.71 -22.42 -12.18
N LYS A 69 2.14 -22.92 -13.29
CA LYS A 69 1.43 -22.10 -14.29
C LYS A 69 0.17 -21.48 -13.70
N MET A 70 -0.56 -22.20 -12.85
CA MET A 70 -1.69 -21.69 -12.11
C MET A 70 -1.30 -20.61 -11.10
N ARG A 71 -0.19 -20.79 -10.35
CA ARG A 71 0.34 -19.75 -9.45
C ARG A 71 0.65 -18.45 -10.20
N PHE A 72 1.32 -18.51 -11.34
CA PHE A 72 1.58 -17.33 -12.18
C PHE A 72 0.32 -16.72 -12.79
N ALA A 73 -0.70 -17.53 -13.10
CA ALA A 73 -1.99 -17.04 -13.61
C ALA A 73 -2.84 -16.36 -12.52
N LEU A 74 -2.61 -16.68 -11.24
CA LEU A 74 -3.28 -16.09 -10.10
C LEU A 74 -2.50 -14.89 -9.51
N MET A 75 -1.27 -14.64 -9.97
CA MET A 75 -0.47 -13.46 -9.62
C MET A 75 -0.97 -12.28 -10.46
N GLY A 76 -1.52 -11.28 -9.81
CA GLY A 76 -2.01 -10.07 -10.48
C GLY A 76 -2.83 -9.15 -9.57
N PRO A 77 -3.83 -9.63 -8.81
CA PRO A 77 -4.62 -8.78 -7.92
C PRO A 77 -3.79 -7.99 -6.91
N ALA A 78 -2.76 -8.61 -6.31
CA ALA A 78 -1.91 -7.94 -5.36
C ALA A 78 -0.95 -6.93 -6.01
N PHE A 79 -0.54 -7.15 -7.27
CA PHE A 79 0.23 -6.14 -8.01
C PHE A 79 -0.60 -4.89 -8.28
N ILE A 80 -1.89 -5.03 -8.62
CA ILE A 80 -2.80 -3.88 -8.74
C ILE A 80 -2.94 -3.18 -7.39
N ALA A 81 -3.12 -3.92 -6.31
CA ALA A 81 -3.17 -3.36 -4.97
C ALA A 81 -1.88 -2.63 -4.60
N ALA A 82 -0.69 -3.20 -4.92
CA ALA A 82 0.61 -2.65 -4.58
C ALA A 82 0.88 -1.28 -5.25
N ILE A 83 0.24 -0.98 -6.37
CA ILE A 83 0.35 0.34 -7.02
C ILE A 83 -0.16 1.44 -6.11
N GLY A 84 -1.25 1.20 -5.37
CA GLY A 84 -1.72 2.14 -4.37
C GLY A 84 -0.71 2.45 -3.27
N TYR A 85 0.28 1.59 -3.06
CA TYR A 85 1.35 1.78 -2.07
C TYR A 85 2.57 2.54 -2.60
N ILE A 86 2.54 2.97 -3.86
CA ILE A 86 3.59 3.76 -4.51
C ILE A 86 2.89 4.91 -5.24
N ASP A 87 2.26 5.77 -4.49
CA ASP A 87 1.52 6.94 -4.97
C ASP A 87 2.27 8.25 -4.64
N PRO A 88 1.87 9.38 -5.18
CA PRO A 88 2.45 10.68 -4.88
C PRO A 88 2.38 11.08 -3.41
N GLY A 89 1.42 10.54 -2.63
CA GLY A 89 1.34 10.74 -1.19
C GLY A 89 2.53 10.11 -0.47
N ASN A 90 2.93 8.90 -0.89
CA ASN A 90 4.16 8.27 -0.42
C ASN A 90 5.41 9.07 -0.81
N PHE A 91 5.45 9.65 -2.03
CA PHE A 91 6.55 10.56 -2.41
C PHE A 91 6.66 11.73 -1.43
N ALA A 92 5.56 12.47 -1.22
CA ALA A 92 5.57 13.65 -0.36
C ALA A 92 5.98 13.30 1.09
N THR A 93 5.36 12.28 1.68
CA THR A 93 5.63 11.90 3.08
C THR A 93 7.01 11.32 3.29
N ASN A 94 7.49 10.44 2.40
CA ASN A 94 8.82 9.84 2.51
C ASN A 94 9.94 10.85 2.25
N ILE A 95 9.76 11.75 1.28
CA ILE A 95 10.75 12.80 0.98
C ILE A 95 10.84 13.78 2.13
N GLN A 96 9.72 14.29 2.63
CA GLN A 96 9.71 15.21 3.76
C GLN A 96 10.28 14.55 5.02
N ALA A 97 9.90 13.30 5.32
CA ALA A 97 10.43 12.56 6.46
C ALA A 97 11.94 12.31 6.34
N GLY A 98 12.42 11.93 5.15
CA GLY A 98 13.85 11.74 4.87
C GLY A 98 14.65 13.04 4.98
N ALA A 99 14.17 14.13 4.40
CA ALA A 99 14.81 15.45 4.46
C ALA A 99 14.85 15.99 5.88
N SER A 100 13.73 15.97 6.62
CA SER A 100 13.66 16.53 7.97
C SER A 100 14.37 15.68 9.03
N PHE A 101 14.25 14.35 8.97
CA PHE A 101 14.68 13.44 10.04
C PHE A 101 15.77 12.45 9.65
N GLY A 102 16.28 12.51 8.42
CA GLY A 102 17.26 11.55 7.92
C GLY A 102 16.71 10.12 7.96
N TYR A 103 17.50 9.17 8.46
CA TYR A 103 17.07 7.75 8.54
C TYR A 103 16.19 7.42 9.75
N LYS A 104 15.86 8.41 10.62
CA LYS A 104 15.17 8.14 11.91
C LYS A 104 13.77 7.59 11.76
N LEU A 105 13.08 7.81 10.63
CA LEU A 105 11.71 7.35 10.38
C LEU A 105 11.64 6.12 9.46
N LEU A 106 12.76 5.56 8.99
CA LEU A 106 12.76 4.35 8.12
C LEU A 106 12.06 3.15 8.77
N TRP A 107 12.14 3.00 10.10
CA TRP A 107 11.44 1.95 10.81
C TRP A 107 9.91 2.03 10.63
N VAL A 108 9.36 3.23 10.46
CA VAL A 108 7.92 3.43 10.21
C VAL A 108 7.55 2.80 8.88
N VAL A 109 8.34 3.03 7.83
CA VAL A 109 8.11 2.43 6.49
C VAL A 109 8.16 0.90 6.57
N VAL A 110 9.15 0.34 7.28
CA VAL A 110 9.27 -1.11 7.47
C VAL A 110 8.02 -1.68 8.14
N TRP A 111 7.62 -1.11 9.29
CA TRP A 111 6.48 -1.60 10.04
C TRP A 111 5.16 -1.38 9.32
N ALA A 112 4.97 -0.21 8.68
CA ALA A 112 3.80 0.07 7.86
C ALA A 112 3.66 -0.95 6.72
N ASN A 113 4.75 -1.29 6.03
CA ASN A 113 4.73 -2.27 4.97
C ASN A 113 4.42 -3.70 5.46
N LEU A 114 4.98 -4.11 6.61
CA LEU A 114 4.66 -5.40 7.23
C LEU A 114 3.19 -5.49 7.65
N MET A 115 2.65 -4.42 8.25
CA MET A 115 1.22 -4.32 8.57
C MET A 115 0.36 -4.39 7.32
N ALA A 116 0.75 -3.66 6.26
CA ALA A 116 0.07 -3.66 4.98
C ALA A 116 0.04 -5.05 4.32
N MET A 117 1.15 -5.80 4.35
CA MET A 117 1.20 -7.19 3.86
C MET A 117 0.15 -8.06 4.55
N LEU A 118 0.07 -8.01 5.88
CA LEU A 118 -0.92 -8.78 6.64
C LEU A 118 -2.33 -8.37 6.26
N ILE A 119 -2.62 -7.07 6.21
CA ILE A 119 -3.95 -6.52 5.88
C ILE A 119 -4.36 -6.95 4.47
N GLN A 120 -3.45 -6.91 3.50
CA GLN A 120 -3.74 -7.30 2.12
C GLN A 120 -3.98 -8.81 1.98
N VAL A 121 -3.25 -9.64 2.73
CA VAL A 121 -3.53 -11.07 2.81
C VAL A 121 -4.92 -11.34 3.40
N LEU A 122 -5.33 -10.61 4.44
CA LEU A 122 -6.68 -10.75 5.03
C LEU A 122 -7.78 -10.26 4.10
N SER A 123 -7.54 -9.15 3.39
CA SER A 123 -8.46 -8.60 2.41
C SER A 123 -8.73 -9.58 1.27
N ALA A 124 -7.68 -10.10 0.65
CA ALA A 124 -7.78 -11.10 -0.40
C ALA A 124 -8.45 -12.39 0.08
N LYS A 125 -8.09 -12.85 1.29
CA LYS A 125 -8.68 -14.03 1.91
C LYS A 125 -10.19 -13.90 2.08
N LEU A 126 -10.68 -12.70 2.45
CA LEU A 126 -12.11 -12.43 2.56
C LEU A 126 -12.81 -12.63 1.22
N GLY A 127 -12.29 -12.03 0.13
CA GLY A 127 -12.84 -12.19 -1.21
C GLY A 127 -12.88 -13.64 -1.67
N ILE A 128 -11.78 -14.37 -1.50
CA ILE A 128 -11.64 -15.78 -1.88
C ILE A 128 -12.62 -16.68 -1.10
N ALA A 129 -12.72 -16.50 0.21
CA ALA A 129 -13.51 -17.38 1.07
C ALA A 129 -15.02 -17.16 0.92
N THR A 130 -15.44 -15.91 0.70
CA THR A 130 -16.85 -15.53 0.78
C THR A 130 -17.48 -15.21 -0.58
N GLY A 131 -16.67 -14.99 -1.62
CA GLY A 131 -17.13 -14.49 -2.92
C GLY A 131 -17.69 -13.06 -2.84
N LYS A 132 -17.47 -12.34 -1.73
CA LYS A 132 -17.93 -10.95 -1.50
C LYS A 132 -16.78 -10.07 -1.01
N ASN A 133 -16.76 -8.81 -1.47
CA ASN A 133 -15.78 -7.84 -0.98
C ASN A 133 -16.18 -7.28 0.39
N LEU A 134 -15.24 -6.53 1.01
CA LEU A 134 -15.44 -5.98 2.35
C LEU A 134 -16.66 -5.05 2.44
N ALA A 135 -16.91 -4.22 1.43
CA ALA A 135 -18.05 -3.30 1.41
C ALA A 135 -19.39 -4.05 1.36
N GLU A 136 -19.45 -5.11 0.58
CA GLU A 136 -20.62 -5.99 0.51
C GLU A 136 -20.86 -6.74 1.82
N GLN A 137 -19.80 -7.22 2.47
CA GLN A 137 -19.89 -7.87 3.77
C GLN A 137 -20.42 -6.92 4.85
N ILE A 138 -19.92 -5.67 4.89
CA ILE A 138 -20.43 -4.63 5.82
C ILE A 138 -21.90 -4.36 5.54
N ARG A 139 -22.29 -4.17 4.28
CA ARG A 139 -23.67 -3.91 3.88
C ARG A 139 -24.62 -5.05 4.29
N ASP A 140 -24.18 -6.29 4.15
CA ASP A 140 -25.05 -7.45 4.34
C ASP A 140 -25.18 -7.84 5.84
N HIS A 141 -24.24 -7.44 6.70
CA HIS A 141 -24.19 -7.84 8.12
C HIS A 141 -24.45 -6.70 9.12
N TYR A 142 -24.33 -5.43 8.71
CA TYR A 142 -24.49 -4.31 9.62
C TYR A 142 -25.83 -3.59 9.42
N PRO A 143 -26.36 -2.91 10.45
CA PRO A 143 -27.59 -2.13 10.34
C PRO A 143 -27.39 -0.92 9.40
N ARG A 144 -28.45 -0.54 8.70
CA ARG A 144 -28.42 0.54 7.69
C ARG A 144 -27.70 1.81 8.09
N PRO A 145 -27.94 2.40 9.31
CA PRO A 145 -27.22 3.64 9.69
C PRO A 145 -25.69 3.46 9.73
N LEU A 146 -25.23 2.28 10.19
CA LEU A 146 -23.79 1.97 10.24
C LEU A 146 -23.23 1.76 8.85
N VAL A 147 -23.98 1.14 7.94
CA VAL A 147 -23.58 1.00 6.52
C VAL A 147 -23.40 2.36 5.86
N TRP A 148 -24.33 3.31 6.10
CA TRP A 148 -24.20 4.68 5.61
C TRP A 148 -22.97 5.40 6.18
N PHE A 149 -22.68 5.23 7.46
CA PHE A 149 -21.47 5.78 8.09
C PHE A 149 -20.21 5.22 7.41
N TYR A 150 -20.13 3.90 7.22
CA TYR A 150 -18.99 3.26 6.54
C TYR A 150 -18.86 3.71 5.09
N TRP A 151 -19.97 3.87 4.38
CA TRP A 151 -19.94 4.35 3.00
C TRP A 151 -19.42 5.78 2.90
N VAL A 152 -19.99 6.71 3.69
CA VAL A 152 -19.60 8.14 3.67
C VAL A 152 -18.12 8.30 3.99
N GLN A 153 -17.61 7.65 5.04
CA GLN A 153 -16.20 7.73 5.39
C GLN A 153 -15.31 7.13 4.30
N ALA A 154 -15.71 6.01 3.69
CA ALA A 154 -14.94 5.38 2.62
C ALA A 154 -14.89 6.26 1.36
N GLU A 155 -15.98 6.98 1.03
CA GLU A 155 -15.98 7.95 -0.07
C GLU A 155 -15.10 9.17 0.24
N ILE A 156 -15.12 9.71 1.47
CA ILE A 156 -14.21 10.79 1.88
C ILE A 156 -12.75 10.35 1.73
N ILE A 157 -12.42 9.15 2.18
CA ILE A 157 -11.07 8.59 2.04
C ILE A 157 -10.69 8.41 0.57
N ALA A 158 -11.59 7.87 -0.26
CA ALA A 158 -11.35 7.71 -1.70
C ALA A 158 -11.12 9.06 -2.38
N MET A 159 -11.90 10.10 -2.04
CA MET A 159 -11.72 11.44 -2.58
C MET A 159 -10.40 12.08 -2.14
N ALA A 160 -9.99 11.89 -0.87
CA ALA A 160 -8.71 12.39 -0.37
C ALA A 160 -7.52 11.70 -1.06
N THR A 161 -7.65 10.42 -1.37
CA THR A 161 -6.66 9.67 -2.16
C THR A 161 -6.60 10.20 -3.60
N ASP A 162 -7.73 10.26 -4.29
CA ASP A 162 -7.82 10.77 -5.66
C ASP A 162 -7.23 12.19 -5.79
N LEU A 163 -7.45 13.04 -4.78
CA LEU A 163 -6.88 14.38 -4.71
C LEU A 163 -5.35 14.33 -4.67
N ALA A 164 -4.78 13.49 -3.83
CA ALA A 164 -3.32 13.35 -3.72
C ALA A 164 -2.70 12.79 -5.02
N GLU A 165 -3.28 11.74 -5.56
CA GLU A 165 -2.80 11.08 -6.78
C GLU A 165 -2.83 12.03 -7.98
N PHE A 166 -3.91 12.79 -8.12
CA PHE A 166 -4.11 13.73 -9.20
C PHE A 166 -3.16 14.93 -9.10
N ILE A 167 -3.04 15.55 -7.93
CA ILE A 167 -2.12 16.67 -7.69
C ILE A 167 -0.68 16.23 -7.90
N GLY A 168 -0.29 15.04 -7.41
CA GLY A 168 1.07 14.55 -7.59
C GLY A 168 1.46 14.33 -9.05
N ALA A 169 0.58 13.73 -9.86
CA ALA A 169 0.82 13.61 -11.30
C ALA A 169 0.91 14.99 -11.98
N ALA A 170 0.07 15.96 -11.57
CA ALA A 170 0.10 17.33 -12.09
C ALA A 170 1.42 18.04 -11.76
N ILE A 171 1.95 17.85 -10.53
CA ILE A 171 3.28 18.34 -10.13
C ILE A 171 4.35 17.69 -11.01
N GLY A 172 4.31 16.38 -11.22
CA GLY A 172 5.26 15.68 -12.07
C GLY A 172 5.30 16.24 -13.50
N PHE A 173 4.14 16.47 -14.13
CA PHE A 173 4.07 17.12 -15.43
C PHE A 173 4.60 18.57 -15.40
N LYS A 174 4.28 19.35 -14.38
CA LYS A 174 4.81 20.70 -14.19
C LYS A 174 6.33 20.68 -14.15
N LEU A 175 6.93 19.76 -13.39
CA LEU A 175 8.38 19.68 -13.20
C LEU A 175 9.13 19.28 -14.47
N ILE A 176 8.61 18.29 -15.21
CA ILE A 176 9.28 17.77 -16.41
C ILE A 176 9.12 18.73 -17.61
N LEU A 177 7.92 19.29 -17.77
CA LEU A 177 7.59 20.08 -18.96
C LEU A 177 7.76 21.60 -18.76
N GLY A 178 8.04 22.04 -17.52
CA GLY A 178 8.15 23.48 -17.18
C GLY A 178 6.83 24.25 -17.34
N ILE A 179 5.69 23.57 -17.25
CA ILE A 179 4.35 24.15 -17.43
C ILE A 179 3.73 24.55 -16.08
N SER A 180 2.61 25.30 -16.13
CA SER A 180 1.88 25.62 -14.90
C SER A 180 1.23 24.37 -14.28
N LEU A 181 0.99 24.39 -12.95
CA LEU A 181 0.33 23.28 -12.25
C LEU A 181 -1.07 23.00 -12.83
N LEU A 182 -1.80 24.03 -13.26
CA LEU A 182 -3.10 23.87 -13.88
C LEU A 182 -3.01 23.13 -15.23
N GLN A 183 -2.01 23.45 -16.05
CA GLN A 183 -1.75 22.73 -17.30
C GLN A 183 -1.36 21.27 -17.03
N GLY A 184 -0.51 21.02 -16.00
CA GLY A 184 -0.19 19.68 -15.52
C GLY A 184 -1.44 18.91 -15.08
N ALA A 185 -2.36 19.57 -14.39
CA ALA A 185 -3.64 18.97 -13.98
C ALA A 185 -4.51 18.58 -15.18
N VAL A 186 -4.60 19.43 -16.20
CA VAL A 186 -5.33 19.12 -17.43
C VAL A 186 -4.71 17.91 -18.13
N LEU A 187 -3.38 17.87 -18.27
CA LEU A 187 -2.67 16.71 -18.84
C LEU A 187 -2.91 15.43 -18.04
N THR A 188 -2.86 15.52 -16.71
CA THR A 188 -3.17 14.38 -15.82
C THR A 188 -4.59 13.86 -16.07
N GLY A 189 -5.57 14.77 -16.17
CA GLY A 189 -6.94 14.41 -16.49
C GLY A 189 -7.05 13.66 -17.80
N ILE A 190 -6.49 14.20 -18.88
CA ILE A 190 -6.48 13.58 -20.21
C ILE A 190 -5.81 12.21 -20.17
N ALA A 191 -4.60 12.11 -19.58
CA ALA A 191 -3.85 10.87 -19.50
C ALA A 191 -4.63 9.80 -18.71
N THR A 192 -5.22 10.16 -17.58
CA THR A 192 -6.05 9.25 -16.77
C THR A 192 -7.25 8.72 -17.55
N PHE A 193 -7.98 9.58 -18.27
CA PHE A 193 -9.11 9.14 -19.11
C PHE A 193 -8.66 8.19 -20.22
N LEU A 194 -7.50 8.45 -20.85
CA LEU A 194 -6.95 7.57 -21.89
C LEU A 194 -6.59 6.19 -21.32
N ILE A 195 -5.98 6.14 -20.13
CA ILE A 195 -5.66 4.86 -19.45
C ILE A 195 -6.95 4.12 -19.08
N LEU A 196 -7.95 4.81 -18.51
CA LEU A 196 -9.22 4.20 -18.15
C LEU A 196 -9.99 3.68 -19.39
N MET A 197 -9.81 4.28 -20.57
CA MET A 197 -10.39 3.74 -21.81
C MET A 197 -9.84 2.35 -22.16
N LEU A 198 -8.63 1.99 -21.72
CA LEU A 198 -8.08 0.65 -21.92
C LEU A 198 -8.91 -0.42 -21.20
N GLN A 199 -9.58 -0.08 -20.10
CA GLN A 199 -10.47 -0.99 -19.39
C GLN A 199 -11.61 -1.53 -20.27
N ARG A 200 -12.05 -0.74 -21.26
CA ARG A 200 -13.05 -1.18 -22.25
C ARG A 200 -12.55 -2.33 -23.14
N ARG A 201 -11.22 -2.50 -23.28
CA ARG A 201 -10.58 -3.60 -24.02
C ARG A 201 -10.32 -4.83 -23.16
N GLY A 202 -10.74 -4.79 -21.88
CA GLY A 202 -10.53 -5.84 -20.88
C GLY A 202 -9.57 -5.43 -19.78
N GLN A 203 -9.48 -6.25 -18.75
CA GLN A 203 -8.68 -5.97 -17.57
C GLN A 203 -7.17 -6.11 -17.82
N LYS A 204 -6.75 -7.12 -18.62
CA LYS A 204 -5.33 -7.40 -18.88
C LYS A 204 -4.53 -6.25 -19.49
N PRO A 205 -4.99 -5.50 -20.52
CA PRO A 205 -4.26 -4.35 -21.02
C PRO A 205 -4.04 -3.24 -19.99
N LEU A 206 -5.03 -3.04 -19.11
CA LEU A 206 -4.94 -2.09 -18.02
C LEU A 206 -3.88 -2.54 -17.00
N GLU A 207 -3.95 -3.79 -16.55
CA GLU A 207 -2.97 -4.39 -15.62
C GLU A 207 -1.53 -4.29 -16.17
N LEU A 208 -1.35 -4.52 -17.47
CA LEU A 208 -0.02 -4.44 -18.09
C LEU A 208 0.54 -3.01 -18.07
N VAL A 209 -0.28 -2.01 -18.37
CA VAL A 209 0.15 -0.60 -18.35
C VAL A 209 0.49 -0.16 -16.94
N ILE A 210 -0.40 -0.37 -15.99
CA ILE A 210 -0.19 0.07 -14.61
C ILE A 210 0.94 -0.72 -13.93
N GLY A 211 1.06 -2.02 -14.19
CA GLY A 211 2.17 -2.84 -13.72
C GLY A 211 3.51 -2.41 -14.33
N GLY A 212 3.52 -2.02 -15.61
CA GLY A 212 4.70 -1.45 -16.27
C GLY A 212 5.14 -0.13 -15.64
N LEU A 213 4.19 0.75 -15.29
CA LEU A 213 4.48 2.01 -14.58
C LEU A 213 5.03 1.74 -13.18
N LEU A 214 4.49 0.77 -12.44
CA LEU A 214 5.01 0.34 -11.15
C LEU A 214 6.47 -0.12 -11.24
N LEU A 215 6.79 -0.99 -12.21
CA LEU A 215 8.15 -1.49 -12.41
C LEU A 215 9.09 -0.37 -12.84
N PHE A 216 8.62 0.59 -13.62
CA PHE A 216 9.39 1.78 -13.98
C PHE A 216 9.75 2.61 -12.73
N VAL A 217 8.79 2.88 -11.84
CA VAL A 217 9.04 3.61 -10.59
C VAL A 217 10.02 2.84 -9.70
N ALA A 218 9.87 1.51 -9.60
CA ALA A 218 10.79 0.68 -8.83
C ALA A 218 12.23 0.75 -9.38
N ALA A 219 12.38 0.68 -10.71
CA ALA A 219 13.68 0.82 -11.36
C ALA A 219 14.27 2.23 -11.18
N ALA A 220 13.43 3.27 -11.28
CA ALA A 220 13.83 4.65 -11.05
C ALA A 220 14.43 4.84 -9.66
N TYR A 221 13.77 4.33 -8.60
CA TYR A 221 14.28 4.44 -7.23
C TYR A 221 15.51 3.57 -6.93
N ILE A 222 15.73 2.48 -7.66
CA ILE A 222 17.02 1.78 -7.61
C ILE A 222 18.14 2.70 -8.13
N VAL A 223 17.91 3.39 -9.24
CA VAL A 223 18.89 4.31 -9.83
C VAL A 223 19.14 5.51 -8.90
N GLU A 224 18.08 6.12 -8.36
CA GLU A 224 18.15 7.23 -7.41
C GLU A 224 18.93 6.84 -6.15
N LEU A 225 18.69 5.64 -5.61
CA LEU A 225 19.38 5.13 -4.44
C LEU A 225 20.89 4.95 -4.70
N VAL A 226 21.26 4.49 -5.91
CA VAL A 226 22.67 4.37 -6.31
C VAL A 226 23.34 5.73 -6.42
N PHE A 227 22.66 6.74 -6.99
CA PHE A 227 23.19 8.09 -7.10
C PHE A 227 23.33 8.79 -5.75
N SER A 228 22.42 8.58 -4.83
CA SER A 228 22.41 9.22 -3.50
C SER A 228 23.46 8.66 -2.53
N GLN A 229 24.05 7.49 -2.80
CA GLN A 229 25.09 6.83 -2.01
C GLN A 229 24.80 6.81 -0.49
N PRO A 230 23.70 6.21 -0.04
CA PRO A 230 23.31 6.23 1.37
C PRO A 230 24.31 5.48 2.25
N ASP A 231 24.49 5.95 3.49
CA ASP A 231 25.24 5.20 4.51
C ASP A 231 24.43 3.98 4.98
N PHE A 232 24.80 2.81 4.49
CA PHE A 232 24.09 1.54 4.78
C PHE A 232 24.09 1.18 6.27
N VAL A 233 25.09 1.60 7.04
CA VAL A 233 25.15 1.33 8.50
C VAL A 233 24.12 2.19 9.23
N GLN A 234 24.03 3.46 8.92
CA GLN A 234 23.04 4.36 9.50
C GLN A 234 21.61 4.01 8.99
N LEU A 235 21.47 3.65 7.73
CA LEU A 235 20.21 3.21 7.13
C LEU A 235 19.66 1.98 7.86
N THR A 236 20.47 0.92 8.06
CA THR A 236 20.05 -0.29 8.77
C THR A 236 19.73 -0.02 10.24
N LYS A 237 20.45 0.89 10.90
CA LYS A 237 20.10 1.36 12.25
C LYS A 237 18.75 2.07 12.27
N GLY A 238 18.49 2.95 11.29
CA GLY A 238 17.22 3.68 11.16
C GLY A 238 16.02 2.75 10.89
N MET A 239 16.23 1.64 10.18
CA MET A 239 15.21 0.62 9.97
C MET A 239 14.91 -0.20 11.25
N ALA A 240 15.92 -0.40 12.11
CA ALA A 240 15.84 -1.29 13.26
C ALA A 240 15.46 -0.57 14.57
N ILE A 241 15.81 0.71 14.73
CA ILE A 241 15.67 1.44 16.00
C ILE A 241 14.54 2.48 15.88
N PRO A 242 13.38 2.27 16.51
CA PRO A 242 12.30 3.23 16.55
C PRO A 242 12.72 4.55 17.23
N SER A 243 12.41 5.67 16.58
CA SER A 243 12.68 7.01 17.10
C SER A 243 11.61 7.98 16.61
N LEU A 244 11.03 8.75 17.53
CA LEU A 244 10.06 9.83 17.26
C LEU A 244 10.47 11.04 18.08
N PRO A 245 11.47 11.83 17.60
CA PRO A 245 12.11 12.87 18.40
C PRO A 245 11.21 14.09 18.67
N THR A 246 10.24 14.37 17.82
CA THR A 246 9.40 15.58 17.90
C THR A 246 7.95 15.25 17.54
N SER A 247 7.01 16.17 17.84
CA SER A 247 5.61 16.08 17.39
C SER A 247 5.50 16.06 15.86
N GLU A 248 6.35 16.77 15.14
CA GLU A 248 6.44 16.74 13.69
C GLU A 248 6.84 15.34 13.18
N ALA A 249 7.77 14.66 13.84
CA ALA A 249 8.14 13.29 13.51
C ALA A 249 6.95 12.32 13.66
N VAL A 250 6.11 12.51 14.68
CA VAL A 250 4.89 11.70 14.86
C VAL A 250 3.85 12.03 13.78
N PHE A 251 3.69 13.31 13.42
CA PHE A 251 2.81 13.72 12.34
C PHE A 251 3.22 13.08 11.01
N LEU A 252 4.51 13.16 10.66
CA LEU A 252 5.04 12.53 9.45
C LEU A 252 4.98 11.00 9.50
N ALA A 253 5.23 10.39 10.67
CA ALA A 253 5.06 8.95 10.85
C ALA A 253 3.61 8.50 10.58
N ALA A 254 2.63 9.28 11.02
CA ALA A 254 1.23 9.03 10.71
C ALA A 254 0.91 9.23 9.22
N GLY A 255 1.50 10.24 8.59
CA GLY A 255 1.43 10.45 7.15
C GLY A 255 2.01 9.26 6.37
N VAL A 256 3.21 8.79 6.72
CA VAL A 256 3.84 7.60 6.12
C VAL A 256 2.99 6.35 6.33
N LEU A 257 2.41 6.17 7.53
CA LEU A 257 1.52 5.06 7.81
C LEU A 257 0.25 5.13 6.95
N GLY A 258 -0.38 6.29 6.86
CA GLY A 258 -1.59 6.54 6.04
C GLY A 258 -1.33 6.35 4.56
N ALA A 259 -0.19 6.81 4.06
CA ALA A 259 0.26 6.60 2.69
C ALA A 259 0.54 5.12 2.39
N THR A 260 1.14 4.40 3.35
CA THR A 260 1.51 3.00 3.16
C THR A 260 0.33 2.03 3.36
N ILE A 261 -0.61 2.28 4.28
CA ILE A 261 -1.77 1.41 4.53
C ILE A 261 -3.02 2.10 4.00
N MET A 262 -3.32 1.90 2.73
CA MET A 262 -4.44 2.57 2.08
C MET A 262 -5.79 1.87 2.32
N PRO A 263 -6.74 2.50 3.04
CA PRO A 263 -8.03 1.88 3.34
C PRO A 263 -8.84 1.48 2.11
N HIS A 264 -8.86 2.32 1.07
CA HIS A 264 -9.60 2.04 -0.16
C HIS A 264 -9.05 0.83 -0.93
N VAL A 265 -7.75 0.55 -0.85
CA VAL A 265 -7.13 -0.63 -1.45
C VAL A 265 -7.54 -1.91 -0.72
N ILE A 266 -7.90 -1.85 0.58
CA ILE A 266 -8.46 -3.00 1.30
C ILE A 266 -9.79 -3.43 0.67
N TYR A 267 -10.66 -2.49 0.34
CA TYR A 267 -11.91 -2.80 -0.38
C TYR A 267 -11.64 -3.34 -1.77
N LEU A 268 -10.72 -2.72 -2.52
CA LEU A 268 -10.38 -3.11 -3.88
C LEU A 268 -9.82 -4.54 -3.93
N HIS A 269 -8.83 -4.87 -3.09
CA HIS A 269 -8.17 -6.18 -3.15
C HIS A 269 -9.14 -7.32 -2.81
N SER A 270 -10.03 -7.13 -1.84
CA SER A 270 -11.10 -8.10 -1.57
C SER A 270 -12.03 -8.29 -2.78
N SER A 271 -12.28 -7.23 -3.55
CA SER A 271 -13.06 -7.30 -4.77
C SER A 271 -12.33 -8.00 -5.92
N LEU A 272 -11.05 -7.71 -6.12
CA LEU A 272 -10.25 -8.35 -7.18
C LEU A 272 -10.11 -9.86 -7.00
N THR A 273 -10.30 -10.36 -5.77
CA THR A 273 -10.16 -11.78 -5.44
C THR A 273 -11.49 -12.54 -5.30
N GLN A 274 -12.64 -11.86 -5.47
CA GLN A 274 -13.98 -12.49 -5.38
C GLN A 274 -14.24 -13.59 -6.43
N HIS A 275 -13.67 -13.43 -7.62
CA HIS A 275 -14.00 -14.24 -8.78
C HIS A 275 -12.81 -15.03 -9.34
N LEU A 276 -11.93 -15.47 -8.45
CA LEU A 276 -10.88 -16.39 -8.83
C LEU A 276 -11.49 -17.77 -9.05
N HIS A 277 -11.63 -18.20 -10.31
CA HIS A 277 -12.34 -19.42 -10.67
C HIS A 277 -11.43 -20.65 -10.83
N GLN A 278 -10.13 -20.55 -10.56
CA GLN A 278 -9.16 -21.62 -10.78
C GLN A 278 -8.66 -22.20 -9.45
N GLY A 279 -8.88 -23.49 -9.24
CA GLY A 279 -8.41 -24.22 -8.06
C GLY A 279 -9.33 -24.12 -6.85
N SER A 280 -8.97 -24.82 -5.78
CA SER A 280 -9.67 -24.76 -4.49
C SER A 280 -9.39 -23.43 -3.77
N PRO A 281 -10.29 -22.99 -2.86
CA PRO A 281 -10.05 -21.76 -2.06
C PRO A 281 -8.71 -21.76 -1.31
N LYS A 282 -8.23 -22.93 -0.86
CA LYS A 282 -6.91 -23.07 -0.22
C LYS A 282 -5.76 -22.83 -1.19
N GLU A 283 -5.84 -23.37 -2.39
CA GLU A 283 -4.82 -23.16 -3.43
C GLU A 283 -4.78 -21.70 -3.89
N GLN A 284 -5.94 -21.09 -4.10
CA GLN A 284 -6.06 -19.65 -4.43
C GLN A 284 -5.45 -18.79 -3.32
N TYR A 285 -5.79 -19.06 -2.06
CA TYR A 285 -5.23 -18.33 -0.92
C TYR A 285 -3.72 -18.52 -0.80
N SER A 286 -3.20 -19.73 -1.01
CA SER A 286 -1.75 -19.98 -1.01
C SER A 286 -1.02 -19.21 -2.12
N ALA A 287 -1.57 -19.17 -3.33
CA ALA A 287 -1.01 -18.39 -4.44
C ALA A 287 -1.05 -16.89 -4.13
N THR A 288 -2.17 -16.40 -3.61
CA THR A 288 -2.36 -14.98 -3.28
C THR A 288 -1.41 -14.50 -2.18
N LYS A 289 -1.06 -15.34 -1.19
CA LYS A 289 -0.04 -14.98 -0.19
C LYS A 289 1.31 -14.67 -0.84
N TRP A 290 1.73 -15.43 -1.84
CA TRP A 290 2.97 -15.18 -2.56
C TRP A 290 2.87 -13.95 -3.45
N ASP A 291 1.72 -13.72 -4.10
CA ASP A 291 1.45 -12.51 -4.87
C ASP A 291 1.57 -11.26 -4.00
N VAL A 292 0.89 -11.26 -2.84
CA VAL A 292 0.98 -10.16 -1.86
C VAL A 292 2.42 -9.98 -1.35
N ALA A 293 3.10 -11.06 -0.96
CA ALA A 293 4.46 -10.97 -0.42
C ALA A 293 5.42 -10.35 -1.46
N LEU A 294 5.35 -10.78 -2.72
CA LEU A 294 6.19 -10.24 -3.78
C LEU A 294 5.86 -8.78 -4.10
N ALA A 295 4.58 -8.49 -4.36
CA ALA A 295 4.14 -7.16 -4.77
C ALA A 295 4.40 -6.12 -3.67
N MET A 296 4.07 -6.44 -2.42
CA MET A 296 4.28 -5.55 -1.29
C MET A 296 5.76 -5.41 -0.89
N THR A 297 6.61 -6.43 -1.15
CA THR A 297 8.06 -6.29 -0.96
C THR A 297 8.64 -5.28 -1.95
N ILE A 298 8.21 -5.32 -3.21
CA ILE A 298 8.62 -4.33 -4.22
C ILE A 298 8.17 -2.92 -3.79
N ALA A 299 6.90 -2.76 -3.40
CA ALA A 299 6.36 -1.47 -2.96
C ALA A 299 7.08 -0.94 -1.71
N GLY A 300 7.31 -1.81 -0.71
CA GLY A 300 8.03 -1.44 0.50
C GLY A 300 9.49 -1.04 0.24
N PHE A 301 10.15 -1.74 -0.69
CA PHE A 301 11.50 -1.37 -1.12
C PHE A 301 11.52 0.03 -1.76
N VAL A 302 10.56 0.34 -2.63
CA VAL A 302 10.46 1.67 -3.26
C VAL A 302 10.27 2.76 -2.20
N ASN A 303 9.36 2.57 -1.24
CA ASN A 303 9.15 3.53 -0.15
C ASN A 303 10.39 3.71 0.73
N LEU A 304 11.11 2.63 1.05
CA LEU A 304 12.39 2.71 1.76
C LEU A 304 13.44 3.46 0.93
N ALA A 305 13.52 3.18 -0.37
CA ALA A 305 14.45 3.86 -1.26
C ALA A 305 14.13 5.36 -1.37
N MET A 306 12.85 5.76 -1.47
CA MET A 306 12.41 7.15 -1.46
C MET A 306 12.93 7.91 -0.23
N MET A 307 12.64 7.39 0.97
CA MET A 307 13.07 8.04 2.22
C MET A 307 14.58 8.01 2.38
N ALA A 308 15.25 6.91 1.99
CA ALA A 308 16.71 6.79 2.08
C ALA A 308 17.43 7.76 1.13
N THR A 309 16.95 7.89 -0.11
CA THR A 309 17.46 8.86 -1.09
C THR A 309 17.28 10.29 -0.59
N ALA A 310 16.09 10.63 -0.09
CA ALA A 310 15.82 11.96 0.47
C ALA A 310 16.71 12.27 1.69
N ALA A 311 16.93 11.29 2.57
CA ALA A 311 17.84 11.44 3.70
C ALA A 311 19.28 11.67 3.24
N ALA A 312 19.78 10.87 2.30
CA ALA A 312 21.14 10.95 1.80
C ALA A 312 21.37 12.23 0.98
N ALA A 313 20.44 12.57 0.08
CA ALA A 313 20.58 13.72 -0.79
C ALA A 313 20.33 15.06 -0.07
N PHE A 314 19.39 15.13 0.87
CA PHE A 314 18.98 16.39 1.48
C PHE A 314 19.47 16.54 2.91
N HIS A 315 19.08 15.63 3.81
CA HIS A 315 19.34 15.78 5.25
C HIS A 315 20.83 15.93 5.56
N PHE A 316 21.66 15.02 5.05
CA PHE A 316 23.10 15.00 5.34
C PHE A 316 23.88 16.06 4.56
N ASN A 317 23.26 16.73 3.56
CA ASN A 317 23.82 17.89 2.87
C ASN A 317 23.30 19.23 3.43
N GLY A 318 22.59 19.22 4.58
CA GLY A 318 22.12 20.43 5.26
C GLY A 318 20.79 21.00 4.74
N HIS A 319 20.13 20.33 3.80
CA HIS A 319 18.84 20.75 3.24
C HIS A 319 17.66 20.12 4.01
N THR A 320 17.60 20.34 5.32
CA THR A 320 16.57 19.74 6.20
C THR A 320 15.19 20.38 6.08
N GLY A 321 15.11 21.56 5.46
CA GLY A 321 13.86 22.30 5.29
C GLY A 321 13.09 22.02 4.00
N ILE A 322 13.47 20.98 3.23
CA ILE A 322 12.72 20.60 2.03
C ILE A 322 11.37 20.03 2.44
N ALA A 323 10.33 20.82 2.24
CA ALA A 323 8.96 20.50 2.61
C ALA A 323 8.07 20.19 1.40
N ASP A 324 8.52 20.50 0.17
CA ASP A 324 7.72 20.32 -1.04
C ASP A 324 8.47 19.59 -2.16
N LEU A 325 7.69 19.00 -3.07
CA LEU A 325 8.20 18.20 -4.19
C LEU A 325 8.88 19.06 -5.27
N ASP A 326 8.49 20.32 -5.41
CA ASP A 326 9.15 21.27 -6.32
C ASP A 326 10.57 21.55 -5.83
N GLN A 327 10.74 21.84 -4.53
CA GLN A 327 12.07 22.06 -3.93
C GLN A 327 12.93 20.80 -4.01
N ALA A 328 12.33 19.61 -3.75
CA ALA A 328 13.04 18.35 -3.88
C ALA A 328 13.60 18.17 -5.29
N TYR A 329 12.79 18.39 -6.33
CA TYR A 329 13.21 18.30 -7.72
C TYR A 329 14.37 19.25 -8.06
N LEU A 330 14.19 20.54 -7.73
CA LEU A 330 15.19 21.57 -8.00
C LEU A 330 16.51 21.35 -7.23
N THR A 331 16.44 20.73 -6.05
CA THR A 331 17.62 20.45 -5.23
C THR A 331 18.33 19.16 -5.68
N LEU A 332 17.64 18.20 -6.24
CA LEU A 332 18.25 16.96 -6.79
C LEU A 332 19.19 17.24 -7.95
N GLU A 333 18.86 18.20 -8.82
CA GLU A 333 19.67 18.52 -9.99
C GLU A 333 21.11 18.91 -9.66
N PRO A 334 21.37 19.90 -8.79
CA PRO A 334 22.73 20.29 -8.43
C PRO A 334 23.43 19.29 -7.47
N LEU A 335 22.68 18.51 -6.68
CA LEU A 335 23.26 17.59 -5.70
C LEU A 335 23.61 16.22 -6.29
N LEU A 336 22.77 15.70 -7.18
CA LEU A 336 22.99 14.38 -7.77
C LEU A 336 23.28 14.47 -9.28
N SER A 337 22.33 14.91 -10.09
CA SER A 337 22.48 15.18 -11.53
C SER A 337 21.15 15.64 -12.14
N HIS A 338 21.20 16.24 -13.33
CA HIS A 338 20.00 16.52 -14.15
C HIS A 338 19.23 15.24 -14.48
N ALA A 339 19.91 14.10 -14.68
CA ALA A 339 19.28 12.82 -14.92
C ALA A 339 18.46 12.34 -13.72
N ALA A 340 18.98 12.48 -12.48
CA ALA A 340 18.28 12.13 -11.27
C ALA A 340 17.00 12.95 -11.10
N ALA A 341 17.06 14.28 -11.27
CA ALA A 341 15.88 15.14 -11.22
C ALA A 341 14.82 14.74 -12.27
N THR A 342 15.25 14.43 -13.51
CA THR A 342 14.34 14.00 -14.57
C THR A 342 13.69 12.65 -14.24
N ILE A 343 14.46 11.67 -13.73
CA ILE A 343 13.96 10.36 -13.32
C ILE A 343 12.95 10.51 -12.18
N PHE A 344 13.23 11.36 -11.19
CA PHE A 344 12.31 11.68 -10.11
C PHE A 344 10.97 12.24 -10.64
N GLY A 345 11.01 13.25 -11.51
CA GLY A 345 9.79 13.82 -12.10
C GLY A 345 8.99 12.79 -12.92
N LEU A 346 9.67 11.97 -13.75
CA LEU A 346 9.03 10.89 -14.51
C LEU A 346 8.41 9.84 -13.61
N SER A 347 9.10 9.47 -12.52
CA SER A 347 8.57 8.48 -11.55
C SER A 347 7.34 9.02 -10.81
N LEU A 348 7.30 10.32 -10.51
CA LEU A 348 6.14 10.98 -9.91
C LEU A 348 4.92 10.98 -10.85
N VAL A 349 5.12 11.28 -12.15
CA VAL A 349 4.04 11.15 -13.17
C VAL A 349 3.56 9.71 -13.25
N ALA A 350 4.49 8.75 -13.36
CA ALA A 350 4.15 7.34 -13.49
C ALA A 350 3.38 6.83 -12.27
N ALA A 351 3.83 7.17 -11.06
CA ALA A 351 3.17 6.84 -9.81
C ALA A 351 1.77 7.44 -9.75
N GLY A 352 1.63 8.74 -10.01
CA GLY A 352 0.34 9.43 -9.97
C GLY A 352 -0.66 8.92 -11.01
N LEU A 353 -0.22 8.63 -12.24
CA LEU A 353 -1.11 8.07 -13.27
C LEU A 353 -1.55 6.64 -12.97
N SER A 354 -0.64 5.79 -12.45
CA SER A 354 -0.97 4.41 -12.13
C SER A 354 -1.88 4.32 -10.90
N SER A 355 -1.58 5.06 -9.83
CA SER A 355 -2.36 5.06 -8.60
C SER A 355 -3.76 5.65 -8.81
N THR A 356 -3.87 6.73 -9.58
CA THR A 356 -5.16 7.36 -9.96
C THR A 356 -6.14 6.37 -10.61
N VAL A 357 -5.65 5.44 -11.43
CA VAL A 357 -6.49 4.37 -11.98
C VAL A 357 -6.97 3.42 -10.89
N VAL A 358 -6.07 3.02 -10.00
CA VAL A 358 -6.37 2.14 -8.87
C VAL A 358 -7.36 2.79 -7.91
N GLY A 359 -7.17 4.08 -7.58
CA GLY A 359 -8.11 4.87 -6.76
C GLY A 359 -9.51 4.93 -7.37
N THR A 360 -9.61 5.17 -8.69
CA THR A 360 -10.89 5.16 -9.40
C THR A 360 -11.59 3.80 -9.32
N LEU A 361 -10.87 2.70 -9.50
CA LEU A 361 -11.41 1.34 -9.38
C LEU A 361 -11.84 1.04 -7.94
N ALA A 362 -11.02 1.41 -6.95
CA ALA A 362 -11.34 1.22 -5.54
C ALA A 362 -12.60 1.96 -5.13
N GLY A 363 -12.72 3.21 -5.54
CA GLY A 363 -13.93 4.00 -5.28
C GLY A 363 -15.17 3.42 -5.95
N GLN A 364 -15.05 2.82 -7.14
CA GLN A 364 -16.18 2.13 -7.77
C GLN A 364 -16.61 0.90 -6.95
N VAL A 365 -15.65 0.13 -6.44
CA VAL A 365 -15.92 -1.02 -5.55
C VAL A 365 -16.63 -0.56 -4.27
N VAL A 366 -16.19 0.53 -3.66
CA VAL A 366 -16.81 1.12 -2.47
C VAL A 366 -18.27 1.48 -2.75
N MET A 367 -18.53 2.24 -3.80
CA MET A 367 -19.89 2.66 -4.14
C MET A 367 -20.81 1.47 -4.47
N GLN A 368 -20.37 0.57 -5.32
CA GLN A 368 -21.18 -0.60 -5.72
C GLN A 368 -21.39 -1.55 -4.54
N GLY A 369 -20.36 -1.75 -3.71
CA GLY A 369 -20.44 -2.63 -2.56
C GLY A 369 -21.42 -2.14 -1.50
N PHE A 370 -21.36 -0.87 -1.09
CA PHE A 370 -22.20 -0.31 -0.04
C PHE A 370 -23.63 0.01 -0.48
N VAL A 371 -23.78 0.73 -1.60
CA VAL A 371 -25.08 1.31 -2.01
C VAL A 371 -25.65 0.73 -3.30
N ARG A 372 -24.96 -0.23 -3.94
CA ARG A 372 -25.36 -0.86 -5.21
C ARG A 372 -25.59 0.12 -6.36
N PHE A 373 -24.97 1.30 -6.28
CA PHE A 373 -25.11 2.33 -7.30
C PHE A 373 -24.05 2.16 -8.37
N HIS A 374 -24.45 2.20 -9.64
CA HIS A 374 -23.53 2.10 -10.77
C HIS A 374 -23.44 3.45 -11.45
N ILE A 375 -22.30 4.13 -11.25
CA ILE A 375 -21.98 5.37 -11.97
C ILE A 375 -20.95 5.03 -13.06
N PRO A 376 -21.11 5.56 -14.27
CA PRO A 376 -20.08 5.45 -15.30
C PRO A 376 -18.73 5.99 -14.78
N LEU A 377 -17.64 5.27 -15.05
CA LEU A 377 -16.31 5.63 -14.55
C LEU A 377 -15.90 7.07 -14.87
N TRP A 378 -16.27 7.56 -16.04
CA TRP A 378 -15.95 8.94 -16.46
C TRP A 378 -16.66 9.98 -15.58
N VAL A 379 -17.94 9.73 -15.18
CA VAL A 379 -18.68 10.62 -14.28
C VAL A 379 -18.04 10.61 -12.90
N ARG A 380 -17.79 9.42 -12.36
CA ARG A 380 -17.12 9.28 -11.07
C ARG A 380 -15.80 10.02 -11.07
N ARG A 381 -14.96 9.78 -12.09
CA ARG A 381 -13.64 10.41 -12.21
C ARG A 381 -13.75 11.93 -12.28
N SER A 382 -14.69 12.45 -13.05
CA SER A 382 -14.91 13.90 -13.12
C SER A 382 -15.25 14.50 -11.74
N ILE A 383 -16.08 13.82 -10.94
CA ILE A 383 -16.47 14.28 -9.60
C ILE A 383 -15.27 14.24 -8.64
N THR A 384 -14.50 13.15 -8.64
CA THR A 384 -13.38 12.99 -7.69
C THR A 384 -12.16 13.85 -8.03
N MET A 385 -12.04 14.30 -9.29
CA MET A 385 -11.02 15.28 -9.71
C MET A 385 -11.36 16.73 -9.31
N MET A 386 -12.64 17.07 -9.07
CA MET A 386 -13.04 18.45 -8.77
C MET A 386 -12.32 19.06 -7.56
N PRO A 387 -12.16 18.36 -6.41
CA PRO A 387 -11.41 18.90 -5.27
C PRO A 387 -9.99 19.32 -5.64
N SER A 388 -9.31 18.54 -6.51
CA SER A 388 -7.94 18.84 -6.95
C SER A 388 -7.87 20.12 -7.77
N PHE A 389 -8.82 20.34 -8.68
CA PHE A 389 -8.92 21.60 -9.43
C PHE A 389 -9.22 22.77 -8.51
N ILE A 390 -10.10 22.61 -7.52
CA ILE A 390 -10.39 23.65 -6.52
C ILE A 390 -9.13 24.03 -5.76
N VAL A 391 -8.38 23.06 -5.24
CA VAL A 391 -7.11 23.27 -4.52
C VAL A 391 -6.11 24.06 -5.38
N ILE A 392 -5.95 23.67 -6.66
CA ILE A 392 -5.03 24.30 -7.60
C ILE A 392 -5.47 25.75 -7.91
N LEU A 393 -6.76 25.98 -8.14
CA LEU A 393 -7.30 27.30 -8.46
C LEU A 393 -7.27 28.25 -7.26
N MET A 394 -7.38 27.72 -6.03
CA MET A 394 -7.24 28.50 -4.79
C MET A 394 -5.78 28.84 -4.46
N GLY A 395 -4.80 28.30 -5.20
CA GLY A 395 -3.38 28.53 -4.98
C GLY A 395 -2.87 27.97 -3.65
N LEU A 396 -3.51 26.92 -3.12
CA LEU A 396 -3.04 26.23 -1.91
C LEU A 396 -1.77 25.45 -2.22
N ASP A 397 -0.90 25.28 -1.21
CA ASP A 397 0.32 24.51 -1.31
C ASP A 397 -0.01 23.03 -1.62
N PRO A 398 0.36 22.54 -2.83
CA PRO A 398 -0.03 21.21 -3.26
C PRO A 398 0.62 20.10 -2.42
N THR A 399 1.89 20.26 -2.04
CA THR A 399 2.60 19.23 -1.26
C THR A 399 2.07 19.14 0.16
N ARG A 400 1.74 20.27 0.77
CA ARG A 400 1.08 20.28 2.09
C ARG A 400 -0.27 19.56 2.04
N ILE A 401 -1.05 19.77 1.00
CA ILE A 401 -2.33 19.06 0.79
C ILE A 401 -2.10 17.55 0.60
N LEU A 402 -1.06 17.16 -0.15
CA LEU A 402 -0.67 15.76 -0.29
C LEU A 402 -0.40 15.11 1.08
N VAL A 403 0.47 15.71 1.90
CA VAL A 403 0.82 15.17 3.22
C VAL A 403 -0.40 15.13 4.15
N MET A 404 -1.20 16.20 4.18
CA MET A 404 -2.43 16.25 5.00
C MET A 404 -3.44 15.18 4.58
N SER A 405 -3.60 14.92 3.28
CA SER A 405 -4.47 13.85 2.81
C SER A 405 -4.02 12.48 3.33
N GLN A 406 -2.71 12.20 3.37
CA GLN A 406 -2.17 10.94 3.90
C GLN A 406 -2.42 10.80 5.42
N VAL A 407 -2.30 11.89 6.17
CA VAL A 407 -2.70 11.90 7.60
C VAL A 407 -4.19 11.61 7.75
N LEU A 408 -5.05 12.21 6.90
CA LEU A 408 -6.48 11.90 6.89
C LEU A 408 -6.75 10.42 6.57
N LEU A 409 -6.02 9.83 5.62
CA LEU A 409 -6.13 8.40 5.29
C LEU A 409 -5.83 7.51 6.49
N SER A 410 -4.90 7.90 7.37
CA SER A 410 -4.55 7.11 8.55
C SER A 410 -5.75 6.85 9.48
N PHE A 411 -6.71 7.80 9.58
CA PHE A 411 -7.94 7.61 10.32
C PHE A 411 -8.87 6.55 9.69
N GLY A 412 -8.85 6.43 8.37
CA GLY A 412 -9.63 5.43 7.63
C GLY A 412 -9.14 3.99 7.82
N ILE A 413 -7.86 3.80 8.19
CA ILE A 413 -7.26 2.46 8.33
C ILE A 413 -8.04 1.63 9.36
N ALA A 414 -8.25 2.16 10.56
CA ALA A 414 -8.94 1.44 11.62
C ALA A 414 -10.38 1.09 11.22
N LEU A 415 -11.07 2.01 10.54
CA LEU A 415 -12.45 1.82 10.09
C LEU A 415 -12.58 0.71 9.03
N ALA A 416 -11.60 0.51 8.17
CA ALA A 416 -11.58 -0.60 7.22
C ALA A 416 -11.08 -1.91 7.87
N LEU A 417 -10.07 -1.83 8.75
CA LEU A 417 -9.42 -2.99 9.33
C LEU A 417 -10.28 -3.69 10.38
N VAL A 418 -11.04 -2.95 11.21
CA VAL A 418 -11.90 -3.54 12.24
C VAL A 418 -12.93 -4.51 11.65
N PRO A 419 -13.80 -4.11 10.68
CA PRO A 419 -14.72 -5.06 10.07
C PRO A 419 -14.01 -6.18 9.31
N LEU A 420 -12.88 -5.91 8.65
CA LEU A 420 -12.08 -6.95 8.01
C LEU A 420 -11.66 -8.03 9.00
N LEU A 421 -11.15 -7.66 10.18
CA LEU A 421 -10.75 -8.61 11.22
C LEU A 421 -11.94 -9.38 11.82
N ILE A 422 -13.08 -8.72 12.01
CA ILE A 422 -14.30 -9.36 12.49
C ILE A 422 -14.73 -10.45 11.51
N PHE A 423 -14.91 -10.10 10.23
CA PHE A 423 -15.38 -11.04 9.22
C PHE A 423 -14.39 -12.18 8.94
N THR A 424 -13.09 -11.87 8.83
CA THR A 424 -12.07 -12.92 8.60
C THR A 424 -11.83 -13.80 9.81
N SER A 425 -12.35 -13.42 10.98
CA SER A 425 -12.29 -14.21 12.21
C SER A 425 -13.55 -15.03 12.48
N ASP A 426 -14.59 -14.85 11.69
CA ASP A 426 -15.83 -15.59 11.81
C ASP A 426 -15.74 -16.92 11.03
N LYS A 427 -15.82 -18.02 11.77
CA LYS A 427 -15.75 -19.38 11.20
C LYS A 427 -16.95 -19.68 10.29
N SER A 428 -18.13 -19.08 10.55
CA SER A 428 -19.32 -19.30 9.74
C SER A 428 -19.20 -18.69 8.32
N LEU A 429 -18.45 -17.59 8.20
CA LEU A 429 -18.18 -16.92 6.93
C LEU A 429 -16.97 -17.51 6.21
N MET A 430 -15.90 -17.79 6.96
CA MET A 430 -14.59 -18.13 6.39
C MET A 430 -14.35 -19.64 6.25
N GLY A 431 -15.15 -20.48 6.91
CA GLY A 431 -14.96 -21.93 6.90
C GLY A 431 -13.54 -22.33 7.33
N GLU A 432 -12.84 -23.02 6.43
CA GLU A 432 -11.44 -23.46 6.65
C GLU A 432 -10.40 -22.34 6.60
N LEU A 433 -10.74 -21.21 5.99
CA LEU A 433 -9.85 -20.06 5.89
C LEU A 433 -10.00 -19.06 7.05
N VAL A 434 -10.64 -19.45 8.15
CA VAL A 434 -10.76 -18.59 9.35
C VAL A 434 -9.39 -18.21 9.91
N ASN A 435 -9.27 -17.00 10.48
CA ASN A 435 -8.03 -16.52 11.07
C ASN A 435 -7.59 -17.39 12.24
N SER A 436 -6.30 -17.75 12.29
CA SER A 436 -5.68 -18.33 13.47
C SER A 436 -5.69 -17.34 14.66
N THR A 437 -5.55 -17.84 15.88
CA THR A 437 -5.53 -17.01 17.09
C THR A 437 -4.40 -15.98 17.05
N MET A 438 -3.24 -16.35 16.47
CA MET A 438 -2.10 -15.46 16.33
C MET A 438 -2.38 -14.30 15.36
N VAL A 439 -2.94 -14.59 14.19
CA VAL A 439 -3.34 -13.57 13.19
C VAL A 439 -4.37 -12.61 13.80
N LYS A 440 -5.36 -13.12 14.56
CA LYS A 440 -6.32 -12.26 15.26
C LYS A 440 -5.63 -11.31 16.24
N ARG A 441 -4.71 -11.82 17.07
CA ARG A 441 -3.99 -11.01 18.08
C ARG A 441 -3.15 -9.93 17.42
N ILE A 442 -2.40 -10.28 16.35
CA ILE A 442 -1.57 -9.32 15.61
C ILE A 442 -2.45 -8.27 14.93
N GLY A 443 -3.53 -8.67 14.27
CA GLY A 443 -4.46 -7.75 13.64
C GLY A 443 -5.07 -6.75 14.62
N TRP A 444 -5.51 -7.20 15.80
CA TRP A 444 -6.02 -6.30 16.84
C TRP A 444 -4.93 -5.41 17.44
N ALA A 445 -3.69 -5.90 17.57
CA ALA A 445 -2.56 -5.07 17.99
C ALA A 445 -2.30 -3.94 16.97
N ILE A 446 -2.38 -4.22 15.67
CA ILE A 446 -2.29 -3.19 14.62
C ILE A 446 -3.41 -2.15 14.77
N VAL A 447 -4.66 -2.57 14.98
CA VAL A 447 -5.78 -1.64 15.23
C VAL A 447 -5.47 -0.73 16.41
N VAL A 448 -5.00 -1.28 17.52
CA VAL A 448 -4.67 -0.50 18.73
C VAL A 448 -3.57 0.54 18.43
N VAL A 449 -2.51 0.14 17.73
CA VAL A 449 -1.42 1.06 17.37
C VAL A 449 -1.92 2.20 16.48
N VAL A 450 -2.69 1.89 15.44
CA VAL A 450 -3.25 2.89 14.52
C VAL A 450 -4.20 3.84 15.24
N VAL A 451 -5.11 3.31 16.06
CA VAL A 451 -6.06 4.13 16.83
C VAL A 451 -5.32 5.01 17.85
N ALA A 452 -4.32 4.47 18.55
CA ALA A 452 -3.52 5.24 19.51
C ALA A 452 -2.78 6.40 18.83
N LEU A 453 -2.18 6.17 17.66
CA LEU A 453 -1.52 7.20 16.87
C LEU A 453 -2.50 8.29 16.44
N ASN A 454 -3.67 7.91 15.93
CA ASN A 454 -4.69 8.86 15.48
C ASN A 454 -5.27 9.67 16.63
N LEU A 455 -5.50 9.06 17.79
CA LEU A 455 -5.95 9.77 19.01
C LEU A 455 -4.88 10.76 19.48
N TRP A 456 -3.60 10.35 19.44
CA TRP A 456 -2.49 11.24 19.79
C TRP A 456 -2.47 12.48 18.87
N LEU A 457 -2.65 12.29 17.54
CA LEU A 457 -2.72 13.39 16.58
C LEU A 457 -3.88 14.33 16.86
N LEU A 458 -5.08 13.79 17.14
CA LEU A 458 -6.26 14.61 17.45
C LEU A 458 -6.07 15.44 18.74
N ILE A 459 -5.55 14.81 19.78
CA ILE A 459 -5.29 15.46 21.07
C ILE A 459 -4.18 16.51 20.91
N GLY A 460 -3.07 16.15 20.23
CA GLY A 460 -1.95 17.07 19.95
C GLY A 460 -2.42 18.31 19.19
N THR A 461 -3.21 18.11 18.13
CA THR A 461 -3.76 19.24 17.35
C THR A 461 -4.73 20.09 18.19
N ALA A 462 -5.56 19.47 19.03
CA ALA A 462 -6.51 20.20 19.89
C ALA A 462 -5.80 20.99 21.02
N LEU A 463 -4.65 20.52 21.49
CA LEU A 463 -3.85 21.17 22.53
C LEU A 463 -2.79 22.13 21.98
N GLY A 464 -2.62 22.22 20.64
CA GLY A 464 -1.62 23.07 19.99
C GLY A 464 -0.19 22.59 20.21
N LEU A 465 0.02 21.27 20.35
CA LEU A 465 1.31 20.61 20.59
C LEU A 465 2.02 20.26 19.28
#